data_f760747db736793237cee35a76df630b
#
_entry.id   f760747db736793237cee35a76df630b
#
_cell.length_a   1.000
_cell.length_b   1.000
_cell.length_c   1.000
_cell.angle_alpha   90.00
_cell.angle_beta   90.00
_cell.angle_gamma   90.00
#
_symmetry.space_group_name_H-M   'P 1'
#
loop_
_entity.id
_entity.type
_entity.pdbx_description
1 polymer ?
#
loop_
_entity_poly.entity_id
_entity_poly.type
_entity_poly.pdbx_seq_one_letter_code
_entity_poly.pdbx_strand_id
1 'polypeptide(L)' 'MNIKLDNLNQLIGARIRLEREARHWSLSDLAEQAGVSRAMVHKIERGESSPTAMLLARLAGAFGLSM' A
#
# COMPACT_ATOMS: atom_id res chain seq x y z
N MET A 1 24.86 -0.25 2.11
CA MET A 1 23.86 -0.66 3.08
C MET A 1 22.98 -1.75 2.47
N ASN A 2 22.86 -2.88 3.15
CA ASN A 2 22.04 -3.99 2.65
C ASN A 2 20.65 -3.91 3.26
N ILE A 3 19.70 -3.50 2.43
CA ILE A 3 18.29 -3.51 2.83
C ILE A 3 17.69 -4.80 2.25
N LYS A 4 17.19 -5.65 3.13
CA LYS A 4 16.51 -6.86 2.69
C LYS A 4 15.16 -6.48 2.08
N LEU A 5 14.75 -7.21 1.05
CA LEU A 5 13.45 -6.98 0.40
C LEU A 5 12.29 -7.03 1.40
N ASP A 6 12.37 -7.95 2.37
CA ASP A 6 11.34 -8.06 3.40
C ASP A 6 11.21 -6.77 4.21
N ASN A 7 12.34 -6.16 4.58
CA ASN A 7 12.33 -4.90 5.32
C ASN A 7 11.74 -3.76 4.47
N LEU A 8 12.08 -3.73 3.19
CA LEU A 8 11.56 -2.72 2.29
C LEU A 8 10.03 -2.88 2.12
N ASN A 9 9.56 -4.12 1.96
CA ASN A 9 8.14 -4.40 1.85
C ASN A 9 7.39 -3.99 3.11
N GLN A 10 7.98 -4.22 4.28
CA GLN A 10 7.39 -3.81 5.54
C GLN A 10 7.31 -2.29 5.66
N LEU A 11 8.35 -1.58 5.23
CA LEU A 11 8.36 -0.12 5.24
C LEU A 11 7.29 0.46 4.31
N ILE A 12 7.19 -0.09 3.11
CA ILE A 12 6.17 0.33 2.15
C ILE A 12 4.78 0.06 2.72
N GLY A 13 4.58 -1.14 3.25
CA GLY A 13 3.29 -1.53 3.83
C GLY A 13 2.88 -0.64 5.00
N ALA A 14 3.83 -0.33 5.87
CA ALA A 14 3.59 0.56 7.01
C ALA A 14 3.20 1.97 6.55
N ARG A 15 3.86 2.48 5.50
CA ARG A 15 3.55 3.80 4.97
C ARG A 15 2.15 3.82 4.34
N ILE A 16 1.80 2.77 3.60
CA ILE A 16 0.46 2.67 3.00
C ILE A 16 -0.60 2.65 4.09
N ARG A 17 -0.37 1.89 5.15
CA ARG A 17 -1.30 1.83 6.27
C ARG A 17 -1.46 3.20 6.94
N LEU A 18 -0.36 3.91 7.17
CA LEU A 18 -0.40 5.26 7.76
C LEU A 18 -1.24 6.21 6.91
N GLU A 19 -1.03 6.20 5.60
CA GLU A 19 -1.78 7.06 4.69
C GLU A 19 -3.26 6.71 4.68
N ARG A 20 -3.57 5.41 4.74
CA ARG A 20 -4.95 4.94 4.80
C ARG A 20 -5.63 5.38 6.10
N GLU A 21 -4.97 5.13 7.23
CA GLU A 21 -5.52 5.45 8.54
C GLU A 21 -5.67 6.96 8.75
N ALA A 22 -4.76 7.74 8.19
CA ALA A 22 -4.85 9.22 8.25
C ALA A 22 -6.12 9.74 7.57
N ARG A 23 -6.68 8.97 6.64
CA ARG A 23 -7.92 9.32 5.94
C ARG A 23 -9.15 8.66 6.55
N HIS A 24 -8.98 7.92 7.63
CA HIS A 24 -10.04 7.14 8.28
C HIS A 24 -10.68 6.13 7.32
N TRP A 25 -9.89 5.58 6.42
CA TRP A 25 -10.34 4.58 5.46
C TRP A 25 -10.17 3.18 6.00
N SER A 26 -11.14 2.31 5.70
CA SER A 26 -10.98 0.86 5.91
C SER A 26 -10.10 0.27 4.81
N LEU A 27 -9.72 -1.00 4.98
CA LEU A 27 -9.04 -1.73 3.90
C LEU A 27 -9.88 -1.75 2.63
N SER A 28 -11.19 -1.95 2.79
CA SER A 28 -12.12 -1.95 1.65
C SER A 28 -12.20 -0.59 0.97
N ASP A 29 -12.17 0.49 1.75
CA ASP A 29 -12.19 1.84 1.20
C ASP A 29 -10.97 2.07 0.31
N LEU A 30 -9.78 1.73 0.79
CA LEU A 30 -8.56 1.90 -0.01
C LEU A 30 -8.58 1.01 -1.24
N ALA A 31 -9.00 -0.25 -1.09
CA ALA A 31 -9.11 -1.19 -2.21
C ALA A 31 -10.00 -0.62 -3.31
N GLU A 32 -11.15 -0.08 -2.94
CA GLU A 32 -12.08 0.54 -3.89
C GLU A 32 -11.47 1.76 -4.57
N GLN A 33 -10.85 2.65 -3.79
CA GLN A 33 -10.24 3.86 -4.33
C GLN A 33 -9.07 3.55 -5.28
N ALA A 34 -8.31 2.51 -4.99
CA ALA A 34 -7.14 2.13 -5.78
C ALA A 34 -7.47 1.18 -6.94
N GLY A 35 -8.67 0.61 -6.94
CA GLY A 35 -9.05 -0.37 -7.96
C GLY A 35 -8.31 -1.70 -7.81
N VAL A 36 -8.06 -2.12 -6.56
CA VAL A 36 -7.37 -3.39 -6.26
C VAL A 36 -8.20 -4.17 -5.25
N SER A 37 -7.85 -5.44 -5.03
CA SER A 37 -8.59 -6.25 -4.07
C SER A 37 -8.22 -5.87 -2.63
N ARG A 38 -9.18 -6.04 -1.73
CA ARG A 38 -8.97 -5.84 -0.30
C ARG A 38 -7.88 -6.77 0.22
N ALA A 39 -7.88 -8.03 -0.23
CA ALA A 39 -6.87 -9.00 0.18
C ALA A 39 -5.47 -8.55 -0.21
N MET A 40 -5.32 -7.96 -1.40
CA MET A 40 -4.02 -7.45 -1.85
C MET A 40 -3.55 -6.28 -0.98
N VAL A 41 -4.44 -5.34 -0.66
CA VAL A 41 -4.11 -4.22 0.23
C VAL A 41 -3.62 -4.75 1.57
N HIS A 42 -4.34 -5.73 2.13
CA HIS A 42 -4.00 -6.32 3.42
C HIS A 42 -2.59 -6.95 3.39
N LYS A 43 -2.30 -7.73 2.34
CA LYS A 43 -0.98 -8.35 2.19
C LYS A 43 0.13 -7.33 2.07
N ILE A 44 -0.09 -6.26 1.31
CA ILE A 44 0.90 -5.20 1.15
C ILE A 44 1.17 -4.50 2.47
N GLU A 45 0.14 -4.18 3.23
CA GLU A 45 0.29 -3.50 4.52
C GLU A 45 1.03 -4.36 5.53
N ARG A 46 0.92 -5.67 5.42
CA ARG A 46 1.63 -6.61 6.31
C ARG A 46 3.06 -6.90 5.85
N GLY A 47 3.47 -6.38 4.70
CA GLY A 47 4.79 -6.66 4.15
C GLY A 47 4.92 -8.05 3.56
N GLU A 48 3.81 -8.72 3.30
CA GLU A 48 3.78 -10.10 2.79
C GLU A 48 3.86 -10.17 1.27
N SER A 49 3.83 -9.03 0.60
CA SER A 49 3.83 -8.97 -0.86
C SER A 49 4.66 -7.79 -1.32
N SER A 50 5.41 -7.99 -2.41
CA SER A 50 6.13 -6.90 -3.08
C SER A 50 5.20 -6.28 -4.11
N PRO A 51 4.74 -5.06 -3.91
CA PRO A 51 3.86 -4.42 -4.88
C PRO A 51 4.62 -4.10 -6.17
N THR A 52 3.95 -4.27 -7.30
CA THR A 52 4.50 -3.83 -8.58
C THR A 52 4.46 -2.31 -8.67
N ALA A 53 5.22 -1.75 -9.62
CA ALA A 53 5.19 -0.30 -9.85
C ALA A 53 3.78 0.18 -10.19
N MET A 54 3.04 -0.60 -11.00
CA MET A 54 1.65 -0.24 -11.34
C MET A 54 0.76 -0.23 -10.10
N LEU A 55 0.92 -1.21 -9.22
CA LEU A 55 0.14 -1.31 -8.00
C LEU A 55 0.43 -0.13 -7.07
N LEU A 56 1.70 0.22 -6.91
CA LEU A 56 2.11 1.40 -6.14
C LEU A 56 1.52 2.68 -6.71
N ALA A 57 1.51 2.81 -8.05
CA ALA A 57 0.93 3.97 -8.71
C ALA A 57 -0.57 4.08 -8.41
N ARG A 58 -1.28 2.96 -8.42
CA ARG A 58 -2.71 2.94 -8.10
C ARG A 58 -2.97 3.36 -6.65
N LEU A 59 -2.16 2.86 -5.72
CA LEU A 59 -2.27 3.23 -4.32
C LEU A 59 -1.95 4.71 -4.10
N ALA A 60 -0.87 5.19 -4.71
CA ALA A 60 -0.50 6.59 -4.64
C ALA A 60 -1.61 7.49 -5.22
N GLY A 61 -2.20 7.07 -6.34
CA GLY A 61 -3.32 7.78 -6.94
C GLY A 61 -4.53 7.85 -6.03
N ALA A 62 -4.81 6.75 -5.31
CA ALA A 62 -5.92 6.71 -4.34
C ALA A 62 -5.72 7.73 -3.22
N PHE A 63 -4.47 7.94 -2.81
CA PHE A 63 -4.13 8.92 -1.78
C PHE A 63 -4.01 10.35 -2.32
N GLY A 64 -4.16 10.55 -3.62
CA GLY A 64 -4.01 11.85 -4.24
C GLY A 64 -2.56 12.30 -4.39
N LEU A 65 -1.62 11.37 -4.34
CA LEU A 65 -0.21 11.67 -4.48
C LEU A 65 0.18 11.69 -5.96
N SER A 66 0.97 12.69 -6.33
CA SER A 66 1.50 12.83 -7.68
C SER A 66 2.74 11.98 -7.83
N MET A 67 2.85 11.27 -8.94
CA MET A 67 4.04 10.48 -9.23
C MET A 67 4.83 11.11 -10.36
#